data_792909c4c63f0e7584fb6fc01c99e31e
#
_entry.id   792909c4c63f0e7584fb6fc01c99e31e
#
_cell.length_a   1.000
_cell.length_b   1.000
_cell.length_c   1.000
_cell.angle_alpha   90.00
_cell.angle_beta   90.00
_cell.angle_gamma   90.00
#
_symmetry.space_group_name_H-M   'P 1'
#
loop_
_entity.id
_entity.type
_entity.pdbx_description
1 polymer ?
#
loop_
_entity_poly.entity_id
_entity_poly.type
_entity_poly.pdbx_seq_one_letter_code
_entity_poly.pdbx_strand_id
1 'polypeptide(L)'
;MDGGSDCHSSNGTIWSRLARFFGREDDESLEKAIIEARAEGEVEPDEESMLLGILRFNDLQVQDTMTPRTDIDCVPEDMLLPEVARVIVESGHSRIPVFRDTRDNMVGMLHAKDILSCLLDPKMADQPASAIMREPFFVPETKPIRNLLQEFRASKQHIAIALDEYGGTSGLITIEDLLEEIVGDIEDEHDAPREEDIRPLGAHVYELTGRALLEDLEELGVDLSSDEVDTIGGYLSMEAGHVPAPGEVFTLRGWRFEVLDADKKLIPSLRMEPARENTP
;
A
#
# COMPACT_ATOMS: atom_id res chain seq x y z
N MET A 1 16.45 -18.12 -53.31
CA MET A 1 15.11 -17.64 -52.93
C MET A 1 15.17 -17.31 -51.48
N ASP A 2 15.41 -16.03 -51.23
CA ASP A 2 15.50 -15.40 -49.93
C ASP A 2 14.12 -15.28 -49.30
N GLY A 3 14.05 -15.59 -48.04
CA GLY A 3 12.92 -15.32 -47.16
C GLY A 3 13.42 -14.76 -45.86
N GLY A 4 13.79 -13.47 -45.90
CA GLY A 4 14.12 -12.72 -44.70
C GLY A 4 12.85 -12.42 -43.89
N SER A 5 12.82 -12.88 -42.66
CA SER A 5 11.84 -12.48 -41.64
C SER A 5 12.35 -11.22 -40.94
N ASP A 6 11.72 -10.09 -41.26
CA ASP A 6 11.89 -8.83 -40.54
C ASP A 6 11.25 -8.94 -39.13
N CYS A 7 12.09 -9.08 -38.12
CA CYS A 7 11.71 -8.78 -36.73
C CYS A 7 11.69 -7.26 -36.59
N HIS A 8 10.50 -6.69 -36.55
CA HIS A 8 10.31 -5.29 -36.15
C HIS A 8 10.74 -5.10 -34.67
N SER A 9 11.90 -4.50 -34.48
CA SER A 9 12.35 -4.01 -33.17
C SER A 9 11.72 -2.63 -32.93
N SER A 10 10.59 -2.58 -32.24
CA SER A 10 9.96 -1.33 -31.77
C SER A 10 10.63 -0.72 -30.52
N ASN A 11 11.56 -1.45 -29.89
CA ASN A 11 12.22 -1.01 -28.63
C ASN A 11 13.24 0.13 -28.77
N GLY A 12 13.55 0.61 -29.98
CA GLY A 12 14.56 1.67 -30.18
C GLY A 12 14.05 3.09 -29.93
N THR A 13 12.74 3.31 -29.99
CA THR A 13 12.15 4.66 -30.06
C THR A 13 11.95 5.25 -28.67
N ILE A 14 11.52 4.46 -27.68
CA ILE A 14 11.30 4.88 -26.29
C ILE A 14 12.61 5.32 -25.65
N TRP A 15 13.64 4.48 -25.71
CA TRP A 15 14.95 4.77 -25.13
C TRP A 15 15.62 5.99 -25.77
N SER A 16 15.40 6.26 -27.04
CA SER A 16 15.94 7.45 -27.71
C SER A 16 15.18 8.73 -27.34
N ARG A 17 13.89 8.64 -26.99
CA ARG A 17 13.10 9.76 -26.47
C ARG A 17 13.45 10.01 -25.00
N LEU A 18 13.41 9.01 -24.14
CA LEU A 18 13.84 9.11 -22.74
C LEU A 18 15.28 9.65 -22.61
N ALA A 19 16.22 9.16 -23.42
CA ALA A 19 17.60 9.67 -23.41
C ALA A 19 17.73 11.17 -23.75
N ARG A 20 16.76 11.76 -24.45
CA ARG A 20 16.72 13.19 -24.77
C ARG A 20 16.28 14.04 -23.57
N PHE A 21 15.54 13.45 -22.62
CA PHE A 21 15.05 14.10 -21.39
C PHE A 21 16.04 13.95 -20.23
N PHE A 22 16.88 12.91 -20.21
CA PHE A 22 17.92 12.72 -19.17
C PHE A 22 18.97 13.86 -19.07
N GLY A 23 18.86 14.87 -19.90
CA GLY A 23 19.73 16.06 -19.87
C GLY A 23 19.06 17.35 -19.37
N ARG A 24 17.81 17.30 -18.90
CA ARG A 24 17.06 18.42 -18.34
C ARG A 24 16.56 18.06 -16.96
N GLU A 25 16.85 18.91 -15.98
CA GLU A 25 16.53 18.78 -14.56
C GLU A 25 15.03 19.04 -14.22
N ASP A 26 14.06 18.59 -15.03
CA ASP A 26 12.64 18.78 -14.76
C ASP A 26 11.96 17.41 -14.72
N ASP A 27 11.70 16.89 -13.50
CA ASP A 27 10.95 15.64 -13.25
C ASP A 27 9.54 15.71 -13.88
N GLU A 28 8.87 16.88 -13.87
CA GLU A 28 7.61 17.10 -14.57
C GLU A 28 7.66 16.81 -16.08
N SER A 29 8.82 17.03 -16.73
CA SER A 29 8.96 16.75 -18.17
C SER A 29 9.08 15.25 -18.44
N LEU A 30 9.60 14.49 -17.48
CA LEU A 30 9.76 13.04 -17.58
C LEU A 30 8.44 12.32 -17.30
N GLU A 31 7.69 12.77 -16.30
CA GLU A 31 6.33 12.26 -16.04
C GLU A 31 5.42 12.43 -17.27
N LYS A 32 5.39 13.62 -17.86
CA LYS A 32 4.62 13.87 -19.10
C LYS A 32 5.03 12.96 -20.24
N ALA A 33 6.33 12.71 -20.40
CA ALA A 33 6.82 11.81 -21.46
C ALA A 33 6.39 10.35 -21.23
N ILE A 34 6.30 9.91 -19.99
CA ILE A 34 5.82 8.56 -19.63
C ILE A 34 4.33 8.44 -19.96
N ILE A 35 3.52 9.41 -19.54
CA ILE A 35 2.07 9.48 -19.81
C ILE A 35 1.80 9.52 -21.33
N GLU A 36 2.55 10.32 -22.10
CA GLU A 36 2.42 10.38 -23.55
C GLU A 36 2.77 9.04 -24.21
N ALA A 37 3.85 8.36 -23.77
CA ALA A 37 4.26 7.06 -24.27
C ALA A 37 3.17 5.99 -24.01
N ARG A 38 2.47 6.06 -22.88
CA ARG A 38 1.32 5.21 -22.61
C ARG A 38 0.16 5.49 -23.56
N ALA A 39 -0.21 6.76 -23.74
CA ALA A 39 -1.29 7.15 -24.65
C ALA A 39 -1.02 6.72 -26.11
N GLU A 40 0.27 6.63 -26.52
CA GLU A 40 0.71 6.13 -27.81
C GLU A 40 0.76 4.58 -27.87
N GLY A 41 0.52 3.87 -26.74
CA GLY A 41 0.58 2.40 -26.65
C GLY A 41 2.01 1.84 -26.67
N GLU A 42 3.01 2.66 -26.37
CA GLU A 42 4.41 2.29 -26.28
C GLU A 42 4.80 1.71 -24.89
N VAL A 43 4.00 1.98 -23.88
CA VAL A 43 4.19 1.55 -22.47
C VAL A 43 2.89 0.94 -21.97
N GLU A 44 2.98 -0.22 -21.31
CA GLU A 44 1.84 -0.87 -20.67
C GLU A 44 1.47 -0.15 -19.34
N PRO A 45 0.21 -0.30 -18.85
CA PRO A 45 -0.23 0.36 -17.61
C PRO A 45 0.68 0.11 -16.40
N ASP A 46 1.09 -1.13 -16.20
CA ASP A 46 1.95 -1.53 -15.07
C ASP A 46 3.37 -0.95 -15.21
N GLU A 47 3.89 -0.87 -16.44
CA GLU A 47 5.19 -0.26 -16.73
C GLU A 47 5.16 1.25 -16.43
N GLU A 48 4.07 1.94 -16.80
CA GLU A 48 3.86 3.35 -16.47
C GLU A 48 3.86 3.58 -14.96
N SER A 49 3.07 2.79 -14.22
CA SER A 49 2.99 2.87 -12.75
C SER A 49 4.36 2.71 -12.09
N MET A 50 5.14 1.70 -12.51
CA MET A 50 6.50 1.49 -12.01
C MET A 50 7.44 2.64 -12.35
N LEU A 51 7.38 3.19 -13.55
CA LEU A 51 8.22 4.31 -13.98
C LEU A 51 7.91 5.57 -13.17
N LEU A 52 6.64 5.86 -12.94
CA LEU A 52 6.20 6.97 -12.09
C LEU A 52 6.55 6.73 -10.61
N GLY A 53 6.44 5.48 -10.13
CA GLY A 53 6.88 5.07 -8.80
C GLY A 53 8.37 5.34 -8.58
N ILE A 54 9.23 5.02 -9.54
CA ILE A 54 10.68 5.31 -9.46
C ILE A 54 10.97 6.81 -9.36
N LEU A 55 10.23 7.66 -10.06
CA LEU A 55 10.42 9.12 -9.98
C LEU A 55 10.05 9.61 -8.58
N ARG A 56 8.88 9.24 -8.06
CA ARG A 56 8.41 9.61 -6.72
C ARG A 56 9.31 9.08 -5.61
N PHE A 57 9.86 7.87 -5.77
CA PHE A 57 10.75 7.23 -4.80
C PHE A 57 11.98 8.08 -4.43
N ASN A 58 12.42 8.97 -5.32
CA ASN A 58 13.56 9.85 -5.06
C ASN A 58 13.27 10.94 -4.03
N ASP A 59 12.02 11.36 -3.90
CA ASP A 59 11.60 12.48 -3.05
C ASP A 59 11.07 12.03 -1.69
N LEU A 60 10.73 10.74 -1.54
CA LEU A 60 10.17 10.19 -0.32
C LEU A 60 11.21 10.01 0.79
N GLN A 61 10.76 10.22 2.04
CA GLN A 61 11.48 9.97 3.27
C GLN A 61 10.86 8.79 4.02
N VAL A 62 11.57 8.24 5.01
CA VAL A 62 11.10 7.13 5.84
C VAL A 62 9.74 7.43 6.47
N GLN A 63 9.52 8.64 6.97
CA GLN A 63 8.25 9.06 7.60
C GLN A 63 7.05 9.01 6.65
N ASP A 64 7.26 9.08 5.34
CA ASP A 64 6.20 9.11 4.34
C ASP A 64 5.67 7.70 4.01
N THR A 65 6.49 6.66 4.29
CA THR A 65 6.24 5.26 3.91
C THR A 65 6.16 4.32 5.11
N MET A 66 6.70 4.70 6.28
CA MET A 66 6.78 3.82 7.45
C MET A 66 5.41 3.47 8.04
N THR A 67 5.31 2.30 8.66
CA THR A 67 4.22 1.98 9.59
C THR A 67 4.36 2.85 10.85
N PRO A 68 3.36 3.69 11.21
CA PRO A 68 3.42 4.55 12.38
C PRO A 68 3.53 3.75 13.69
N ARG A 69 4.15 4.34 14.72
CA ARG A 69 4.35 3.71 16.04
C ARG A 69 3.10 3.09 16.65
N THR A 70 1.92 3.70 16.44
CA THR A 70 0.64 3.23 16.98
C THR A 70 0.22 1.88 16.41
N ASP A 71 0.64 1.58 15.20
CA ASP A 71 0.22 0.43 14.42
C ASP A 71 1.27 -0.70 14.43
N ILE A 72 2.41 -0.49 15.12
CA ILE A 72 3.45 -1.50 15.26
C ILE A 72 3.01 -2.60 16.23
N ASP A 73 3.00 -3.84 15.75
CA ASP A 73 2.93 -5.02 16.62
C ASP A 73 4.28 -5.24 17.29
N CYS A 74 4.32 -5.08 18.61
CA CYS A 74 5.55 -5.19 19.40
C CYS A 74 5.27 -5.82 20.77
N VAL A 75 6.32 -6.36 21.41
CA VAL A 75 6.22 -7.05 22.70
C VAL A 75 7.17 -6.42 23.73
N PRO A 76 6.83 -6.45 25.04
CA PRO A 76 7.73 -6.02 26.09
C PRO A 76 8.90 -7.01 26.28
N GLU A 77 10.05 -6.50 26.73
CA GLU A 77 11.30 -7.30 26.85
C GLU A 77 11.24 -8.44 27.85
N ASP A 78 10.31 -8.38 28.80
CA ASP A 78 10.08 -9.39 29.86
C ASP A 78 9.01 -10.43 29.51
N MET A 79 8.33 -10.29 28.34
CA MET A 79 7.35 -11.27 27.88
C MET A 79 8.00 -12.62 27.63
N LEU A 80 7.37 -13.71 28.07
CA LEU A 80 7.90 -15.06 27.89
C LEU A 80 7.78 -15.55 26.45
N LEU A 81 8.75 -16.33 25.99
CA LEU A 81 8.81 -16.81 24.59
C LEU A 81 7.55 -17.54 24.10
N PRO A 82 6.81 -18.35 24.91
CA PRO A 82 5.55 -18.94 24.46
C PRO A 82 4.44 -17.92 24.21
N GLU A 83 4.44 -16.78 24.93
CA GLU A 83 3.48 -15.69 24.71
C GLU A 83 3.85 -14.90 23.47
N VAL A 84 5.14 -14.61 23.28
CA VAL A 84 5.66 -13.97 22.05
C VAL A 84 5.29 -14.81 20.82
N ALA A 85 5.41 -16.16 20.92
CA ALA A 85 5.04 -17.04 19.83
C ALA A 85 3.56 -16.92 19.43
N ARG A 86 2.66 -16.68 20.39
CA ARG A 86 1.24 -16.44 20.09
C ARG A 86 1.05 -15.13 19.32
N VAL A 87 1.70 -14.06 19.77
CA VAL A 87 1.67 -12.78 19.06
C VAL A 87 2.13 -12.93 17.62
N ILE A 88 3.22 -13.67 17.39
CA ILE A 88 3.74 -13.94 16.02
C ILE A 88 2.74 -14.73 15.18
N VAL A 89 2.08 -15.74 15.76
CA VAL A 89 1.07 -16.54 15.03
C VAL A 89 -0.17 -15.71 14.71
N GLU A 90 -0.59 -14.83 15.62
CA GLU A 90 -1.77 -13.97 15.45
C GLU A 90 -1.51 -12.84 14.45
N SER A 91 -0.33 -12.23 14.49
CA SER A 91 0.04 -11.12 13.60
C SER A 91 0.54 -11.58 12.22
N GLY A 92 1.06 -12.82 12.11
CA GLY A 92 1.68 -13.36 10.89
C GLY A 92 3.09 -12.81 10.60
N HIS A 93 3.63 -11.93 11.46
CA HIS A 93 4.89 -11.26 11.20
C HIS A 93 6.11 -12.16 11.45
N SER A 94 7.08 -12.10 10.55
CA SER A 94 8.36 -12.82 10.70
C SER A 94 9.33 -12.18 11.70
N ARG A 95 9.12 -10.88 12.01
CA ARG A 95 9.96 -10.09 12.92
C ARG A 95 9.07 -9.22 13.81
N ILE A 96 9.34 -9.23 15.12
CA ILE A 96 8.59 -8.47 16.12
C ILE A 96 9.56 -7.57 16.90
N PRO A 97 9.36 -6.26 16.93
CA PRO A 97 10.09 -5.34 17.78
C PRO A 97 9.85 -5.61 19.26
N VAL A 98 10.88 -5.36 20.06
CA VAL A 98 10.84 -5.51 21.52
C VAL A 98 11.05 -4.13 22.13
N PHE A 99 10.16 -3.74 23.03
CA PHE A 99 10.26 -2.46 23.73
C PHE A 99 10.54 -2.63 25.23
N ARG A 100 11.12 -1.58 25.84
CA ARG A 100 11.33 -1.46 27.28
C ARG A 100 10.53 -0.29 27.82
N ASP A 101 9.76 -0.52 28.87
CA ASP A 101 8.89 0.44 29.57
C ASP A 101 7.77 1.00 28.67
N THR A 102 8.12 1.64 27.55
CA THR A 102 7.17 2.25 26.60
C THR A 102 7.53 1.90 25.15
N ARG A 103 6.54 1.97 24.26
CA ARG A 103 6.73 1.77 22.81
C ARG A 103 7.64 2.79 22.14
N ASP A 104 7.99 3.89 22.84
CA ASP A 104 8.98 4.85 22.36
C ASP A 104 10.41 4.33 22.45
N ASN A 105 10.64 3.31 23.29
CA ASN A 105 11.96 2.77 23.56
C ASN A 105 12.09 1.34 23.04
N MET A 106 12.30 1.19 21.74
CA MET A 106 12.59 -0.12 21.15
C MET A 106 14.02 -0.55 21.46
N VAL A 107 14.17 -1.72 22.08
CA VAL A 107 15.47 -2.24 22.57
C VAL A 107 15.91 -3.51 21.86
N GLY A 108 15.03 -4.15 21.09
CA GLY A 108 15.34 -5.43 20.45
C GLY A 108 14.47 -5.72 19.25
N MET A 109 14.86 -6.78 18.53
CA MET A 109 14.12 -7.38 17.42
C MET A 109 14.12 -8.89 17.59
N LEU A 110 12.96 -9.52 17.60
CA LEU A 110 12.79 -10.96 17.61
C LEU A 110 12.49 -11.48 16.21
N HIS A 111 13.06 -12.62 15.89
CA HIS A 111 12.76 -13.34 14.66
C HIS A 111 11.95 -14.61 14.97
N ALA A 112 10.85 -14.83 14.26
CA ALA A 112 9.99 -16.01 14.43
C ALA A 112 10.78 -17.34 14.40
N LYS A 113 11.74 -17.46 13.47
CA LYS A 113 12.59 -18.64 13.35
C LYS A 113 13.47 -18.92 14.58
N ASP A 114 13.92 -17.85 15.27
CA ASP A 114 14.78 -18.02 16.46
C ASP A 114 13.92 -18.49 17.64
N ILE A 115 12.68 -17.98 17.76
CA ILE A 115 11.71 -18.39 18.77
C ILE A 115 11.35 -19.88 18.59
N LEU A 116 11.11 -20.34 17.36
CA LEU A 116 10.85 -21.75 17.08
C LEU A 116 11.98 -22.64 17.59
N SER A 117 13.24 -22.23 17.37
CA SER A 117 14.41 -22.97 17.85
C SER A 117 14.46 -23.04 19.37
N CYS A 118 14.10 -21.95 20.06
CA CYS A 118 14.08 -21.88 21.52
C CYS A 118 12.94 -22.69 22.13
N LEU A 119 11.77 -22.73 21.53
CA LEU A 119 10.62 -23.50 22.01
C LEU A 119 10.83 -25.01 21.90
N LEU A 120 11.73 -25.46 21.04
CA LEU A 120 12.14 -26.88 20.93
C LEU A 120 13.11 -27.28 22.04
N ASP A 121 13.76 -26.34 22.76
CA ASP A 121 14.62 -26.59 23.89
C ASP A 121 13.87 -26.32 25.21
N PRO A 122 13.56 -27.34 26.03
CA PRO A 122 12.86 -27.19 27.30
C PRO A 122 13.52 -26.18 28.26
N LYS A 123 14.83 -25.95 28.13
CA LYS A 123 15.56 -25.01 28.99
C LYS A 123 15.37 -23.56 28.59
N MET A 124 14.96 -23.33 27.35
CA MET A 124 14.76 -22.01 26.77
C MET A 124 13.28 -21.58 26.79
N ALA A 125 12.34 -22.50 26.96
CA ALA A 125 10.90 -22.23 26.86
C ALA A 125 10.41 -21.15 27.83
N ASP A 126 10.97 -21.04 29.03
CA ASP A 126 10.57 -20.07 30.05
C ASP A 126 11.44 -18.79 30.06
N GLN A 127 12.22 -18.57 29.01
CA GLN A 127 13.05 -17.37 28.92
C GLN A 127 12.22 -16.17 28.43
N PRO A 128 12.59 -14.94 28.86
CA PRO A 128 11.98 -13.71 28.34
C PRO A 128 12.49 -13.35 26.94
N ALA A 129 11.76 -12.49 26.25
CA ALA A 129 12.11 -11.94 24.94
C ALA A 129 13.54 -11.38 24.90
N SER A 130 13.95 -10.69 25.98
CA SER A 130 15.29 -10.10 26.13
C SER A 130 16.44 -11.11 26.05
N ALA A 131 16.18 -12.41 26.30
CA ALA A 131 17.23 -13.44 26.27
C ALA A 131 17.71 -13.78 24.85
N ILE A 132 16.89 -13.56 23.83
CA ILE A 132 17.17 -13.96 22.44
C ILE A 132 16.99 -12.84 21.43
N MET A 133 16.56 -11.64 21.87
CA MET A 133 16.40 -10.51 20.96
C MET A 133 17.74 -10.07 20.37
N ARG A 134 17.69 -9.57 19.15
CA ARG A 134 18.83 -9.01 18.43
C ARG A 134 18.79 -7.49 18.52
N GLU A 135 19.93 -6.84 18.27
CA GLU A 135 20.00 -5.39 18.19
C GLU A 135 19.17 -4.87 17.01
N PRO A 136 18.29 -3.86 17.23
CA PRO A 136 17.50 -3.28 16.16
C PRO A 136 18.38 -2.39 15.25
N PHE A 137 17.98 -2.28 14.00
CA PHE A 137 18.57 -1.31 13.09
C PHE A 137 17.77 -0.01 13.14
N PHE A 138 18.41 1.08 13.54
CA PHE A 138 17.77 2.39 13.69
C PHE A 138 18.08 3.32 12.54
N VAL A 139 17.10 4.12 12.12
CA VAL A 139 17.25 5.15 11.09
C VAL A 139 16.47 6.42 11.47
N PRO A 140 16.92 7.62 11.09
CA PRO A 140 16.09 8.82 11.25
C PRO A 140 14.85 8.76 10.36
N GLU A 141 13.70 9.24 10.83
CA GLU A 141 12.46 9.31 10.04
C GLU A 141 12.57 10.23 8.81
N THR A 142 13.46 11.22 8.85
CA THR A 142 13.73 12.15 7.74
C THR A 142 14.70 11.61 6.70
N LYS A 143 15.17 10.36 6.86
CA LYS A 143 16.12 9.77 5.91
C LYS A 143 15.44 9.51 4.57
N PRO A 144 16.07 9.90 3.41
CA PRO A 144 15.57 9.53 2.09
C PRO A 144 15.50 8.00 1.91
N ILE A 145 14.36 7.48 1.47
CA ILE A 145 14.15 6.02 1.34
C ILE A 145 15.12 5.38 0.34
N ARG A 146 15.54 6.11 -0.70
CA ARG A 146 16.57 5.68 -1.64
C ARG A 146 17.89 5.31 -0.93
N ASN A 147 18.29 6.09 0.07
CA ASN A 147 19.52 5.81 0.83
C ASN A 147 19.31 4.61 1.76
N LEU A 148 18.12 4.49 2.37
CA LEU A 148 17.78 3.36 3.21
C LEU A 148 17.78 2.04 2.42
N LEU A 149 17.27 2.03 1.20
CA LEU A 149 17.30 0.85 0.34
C LEU A 149 18.73 0.38 0.05
N GLN A 150 19.66 1.32 -0.17
CA GLN A 150 21.08 0.98 -0.34
C GLN A 150 21.71 0.40 0.94
N GLU A 151 21.36 0.95 2.11
CA GLU A 151 21.82 0.46 3.41
C GLU A 151 21.26 -0.94 3.71
N PHE A 152 19.98 -1.18 3.47
CA PHE A 152 19.37 -2.51 3.62
C PHE A 152 20.11 -3.56 2.78
N ARG A 153 20.41 -3.24 1.52
CA ARG A 153 21.15 -4.14 0.62
C ARG A 153 22.59 -4.38 1.09
N ALA A 154 23.28 -3.34 1.58
CA ALA A 154 24.67 -3.44 2.03
C ALA A 154 24.80 -4.20 3.35
N SER A 155 23.90 -3.96 4.31
CA SER A 155 23.91 -4.56 5.65
C SER A 155 23.12 -5.88 5.73
N LYS A 156 22.41 -6.27 4.67
CA LYS A 156 21.47 -7.42 4.65
C LYS A 156 20.39 -7.32 5.73
N GLN A 157 20.01 -6.10 6.06
CA GLN A 157 18.86 -5.82 6.91
C GLN A 157 17.61 -5.73 6.04
N HIS A 158 16.45 -6.04 6.62
CA HIS A 158 15.16 -6.01 5.93
C HIS A 158 14.13 -5.17 6.68
N ILE A 159 14.50 -4.65 7.86
CA ILE A 159 13.61 -3.91 8.75
C ILE A 159 14.43 -2.90 9.54
N ALA A 160 13.86 -1.72 9.75
CA ALA A 160 14.45 -0.67 10.57
C ALA A 160 13.40 -0.02 11.47
N ILE A 161 13.84 0.46 12.63
CA ILE A 161 13.05 1.30 13.51
C ILE A 161 13.35 2.76 13.17
N ALA A 162 12.33 3.52 12.81
CA ALA A 162 12.45 4.95 12.55
C ALA A 162 12.43 5.73 13.88
N LEU A 163 13.35 6.70 14.00
CA LEU A 163 13.48 7.56 15.16
C LEU A 163 13.17 9.01 14.81
N ASP A 164 12.45 9.68 15.70
CA ASP A 164 12.25 11.13 15.68
C ASP A 164 13.50 11.91 16.13
N GLU A 165 13.46 13.24 16.11
CA GLU A 165 14.54 14.14 16.50
C GLU A 165 14.90 14.08 18.01
N TYR A 166 14.04 13.47 18.82
CA TYR A 166 14.26 13.27 20.26
C TYR A 166 14.79 11.88 20.59
N GLY A 167 14.93 11.01 19.59
CA GLY A 167 15.37 9.63 19.73
C GLY A 167 14.25 8.66 20.18
N GLY A 168 13.01 9.10 20.13
CA GLY A 168 11.83 8.24 20.32
C GLY A 168 11.50 7.46 19.06
N THR A 169 10.81 6.32 19.21
CA THR A 169 10.33 5.54 18.08
C THR A 169 9.20 6.27 17.38
N SER A 170 9.38 6.61 16.12
CA SER A 170 8.39 7.22 15.23
C SER A 170 7.59 6.18 14.45
N GLY A 171 8.28 5.14 13.96
CA GLY A 171 7.68 4.11 13.15
C GLY A 171 8.60 2.91 12.92
N LEU A 172 8.17 2.07 12.00
CA LEU A 172 8.91 0.89 11.52
C LEU A 172 8.80 0.88 9.99
N ILE A 173 9.90 0.51 9.33
CA ILE A 173 9.93 0.41 7.87
C ILE A 173 10.66 -0.86 7.44
N THR A 174 10.14 -1.52 6.42
CA THR A 174 10.70 -2.75 5.85
C THR A 174 11.22 -2.52 4.43
N ILE A 175 11.98 -3.47 3.90
CA ILE A 175 12.40 -3.42 2.50
C ILE A 175 11.22 -3.65 1.56
N GLU A 176 10.23 -4.40 2.02
CA GLU A 176 8.98 -4.67 1.35
C GLU A 176 8.22 -3.35 1.11
N ASP A 177 8.09 -2.48 2.13
CA ASP A 177 7.45 -1.15 2.01
C ASP A 177 8.17 -0.28 0.97
N LEU A 178 9.52 -0.33 0.94
CA LEU A 178 10.31 0.42 -0.05
C LEU A 178 10.11 -0.07 -1.48
N LEU A 179 9.88 -1.37 -1.66
CA LEU A 179 9.64 -1.94 -2.99
C LEU A 179 8.22 -1.66 -3.46
N GLU A 180 7.26 -1.61 -2.55
CA GLU A 180 5.87 -1.26 -2.82
C GLU A 180 5.75 0.15 -3.42
N GLU A 181 6.53 1.12 -2.96
CA GLU A 181 6.58 2.48 -3.53
C GLU A 181 7.06 2.53 -5.00
N ILE A 182 7.80 1.51 -5.44
CA ILE A 182 8.29 1.42 -6.83
C ILE A 182 7.33 0.61 -7.70
N VAL A 183 6.89 -0.54 -7.19
CA VAL A 183 6.15 -1.55 -7.97
C VAL A 183 4.64 -1.30 -7.90
N GLY A 184 4.18 -0.55 -6.88
CA GLY A 184 2.78 -0.51 -6.48
C GLY A 184 2.38 -1.80 -5.74
N ASP A 185 1.13 -1.93 -5.40
CA ASP A 185 0.58 -3.17 -4.83
C ASP A 185 0.94 -4.33 -5.78
N ILE A 186 1.83 -5.22 -5.34
CA ILE A 186 2.12 -6.47 -6.08
C ILE A 186 0.89 -7.34 -5.93
N GLU A 187 0.08 -7.45 -6.98
CA GLU A 187 -0.96 -8.46 -7.02
C GLU A 187 -0.31 -9.83 -6.83
N ASP A 188 -0.63 -10.51 -5.71
CA ASP A 188 -0.19 -11.90 -5.51
C ASP A 188 -0.87 -12.75 -6.60
N GLU A 189 -0.12 -13.66 -7.26
CA GLU A 189 -0.67 -14.61 -8.24
C GLU A 189 -1.81 -15.47 -7.66
N HIS A 190 -2.01 -15.40 -6.33
CA HIS A 190 -3.06 -16.05 -5.56
C HIS A 190 -4.14 -15.10 -5.06
N ASP A 191 -3.99 -13.78 -5.27
CA ASP A 191 -5.09 -12.86 -5.02
C ASP A 191 -6.18 -13.17 -6.04
N ALA A 192 -7.39 -13.34 -5.53
CA ALA A 192 -8.56 -13.40 -6.40
C ALA A 192 -8.50 -12.16 -7.31
N PRO A 193 -8.80 -12.28 -8.63
CA PRO A 193 -8.77 -11.13 -9.54
C PRO A 193 -9.46 -9.97 -8.82
N ARG A 194 -8.81 -8.79 -8.75
CA ARG A 194 -9.42 -7.59 -8.17
C ARG A 194 -10.85 -7.56 -8.68
N GLU A 195 -11.81 -7.63 -7.76
CA GLU A 195 -13.20 -7.39 -8.16
C GLU A 195 -13.17 -6.03 -8.84
N GLU A 196 -13.57 -6.00 -10.11
CA GLU A 196 -13.65 -4.73 -10.87
C GLU A 196 -14.37 -3.74 -9.96
N ASP A 197 -13.75 -2.59 -9.69
CA ASP A 197 -14.31 -1.59 -8.76
C ASP A 197 -15.76 -1.23 -9.15
N ILE A 198 -16.15 -1.53 -10.39
CA ILE A 198 -17.50 -1.41 -10.95
C ILE A 198 -17.87 -2.70 -11.67
N ARG A 199 -18.67 -3.54 -11.05
CA ARG A 199 -19.16 -4.81 -11.60
C ARG A 199 -20.61 -4.71 -12.06
N PRO A 200 -20.92 -4.89 -13.34
CA PRO A 200 -22.31 -4.90 -13.82
C PRO A 200 -23.05 -6.16 -13.36
N LEU A 201 -24.17 -6.01 -12.65
CA LEU A 201 -25.05 -7.10 -12.21
C LEU A 201 -26.25 -7.30 -13.13
N GLY A 202 -26.52 -6.33 -14.02
CA GLY A 202 -27.68 -6.37 -14.94
C GLY A 202 -27.89 -5.03 -15.64
N ALA A 203 -29.05 -4.83 -16.24
CA ALA A 203 -29.38 -3.59 -16.91
C ALA A 203 -29.37 -2.40 -15.92
N HIS A 204 -28.34 -1.58 -15.97
CA HIS A 204 -28.15 -0.42 -15.11
C HIS A 204 -28.07 -0.70 -13.60
N VAL A 205 -27.72 -1.92 -13.20
CA VAL A 205 -27.44 -2.29 -11.80
C VAL A 205 -25.97 -2.67 -11.71
N TYR A 206 -25.25 -2.05 -10.79
CA TYR A 206 -23.83 -2.25 -10.58
C TYR A 206 -23.54 -2.55 -9.11
N GLU A 207 -22.59 -3.42 -8.87
CA GLU A 207 -21.92 -3.58 -7.59
C GLU A 207 -20.62 -2.79 -7.67
N LEU A 208 -20.36 -1.95 -6.68
CA LEU A 208 -19.21 -1.08 -6.63
C LEU A 208 -18.40 -1.37 -5.38
N THR A 209 -17.09 -1.24 -5.44
CA THR A 209 -16.28 -1.08 -4.24
C THR A 209 -16.33 0.40 -3.80
N GLY A 210 -16.12 0.67 -2.53
CA GLY A 210 -16.02 2.06 -2.04
C GLY A 210 -14.83 2.83 -2.60
N ARG A 211 -13.91 2.12 -3.28
CA ARG A 211 -12.72 2.68 -3.95
C ARG A 211 -12.98 3.11 -5.40
N ALA A 212 -14.14 2.74 -5.97
CA ALA A 212 -14.49 3.17 -7.32
C ALA A 212 -14.38 4.69 -7.44
N LEU A 213 -13.66 5.15 -8.47
CA LEU A 213 -13.42 6.57 -8.68
C LEU A 213 -14.68 7.28 -9.16
N LEU A 214 -14.86 8.53 -8.75
CA LEU A 214 -15.98 9.35 -9.21
C LEU A 214 -15.92 9.59 -10.73
N GLU A 215 -14.72 9.65 -11.30
CA GLU A 215 -14.48 9.78 -12.76
C GLU A 215 -15.03 8.56 -13.53
N ASP A 216 -14.84 7.35 -13.01
CA ASP A 216 -15.35 6.12 -13.64
C ASP A 216 -16.88 6.06 -13.61
N LEU A 217 -17.52 6.70 -12.61
CA LEU A 217 -18.96 6.82 -12.53
C LEU A 217 -19.55 7.82 -13.54
N GLU A 218 -18.80 8.82 -13.95
CA GLU A 218 -19.22 9.75 -15.02
C GLU A 218 -19.43 9.02 -16.35
N GLU A 219 -18.61 8.01 -16.67
CA GLU A 219 -18.77 7.18 -17.86
C GLU A 219 -20.11 6.39 -17.86
N LEU A 220 -20.64 6.13 -16.66
CA LEU A 220 -21.94 5.48 -16.47
C LEU A 220 -23.10 6.48 -16.40
N GLY A 221 -22.82 7.78 -16.55
CA GLY A 221 -23.80 8.86 -16.52
C GLY A 221 -24.15 9.32 -15.10
N VAL A 222 -23.25 9.08 -14.13
CA VAL A 222 -23.39 9.54 -12.74
C VAL A 222 -22.42 10.71 -12.50
N ASP A 223 -22.88 11.92 -12.72
CA ASP A 223 -22.09 13.15 -12.53
C ASP A 223 -22.00 13.49 -11.02
N LEU A 224 -20.98 12.93 -10.35
CA LEU A 224 -20.60 13.25 -8.98
C LEU A 224 -19.19 13.82 -9.00
N SER A 225 -19.01 15.02 -8.50
CA SER A 225 -17.69 15.68 -8.38
C SER A 225 -17.49 16.22 -6.98
N SER A 226 -16.24 16.17 -6.48
CA SER A 226 -15.83 16.75 -5.20
C SER A 226 -14.39 17.24 -5.31
N ASP A 227 -14.08 18.35 -4.62
CA ASP A 227 -12.70 18.84 -4.48
C ASP A 227 -11.97 18.19 -3.27
N GLU A 228 -12.67 17.40 -2.46
CA GLU A 228 -12.17 16.84 -1.21
C GLU A 228 -11.93 15.33 -1.26
N VAL A 229 -12.63 14.61 -2.15
CA VAL A 229 -12.59 13.14 -2.24
C VAL A 229 -12.73 12.67 -3.69
N ASP A 230 -12.00 11.61 -4.03
CA ASP A 230 -11.94 11.06 -5.39
C ASP A 230 -12.77 9.78 -5.56
N THR A 231 -13.21 9.15 -4.44
CA THR A 231 -13.90 7.85 -4.45
C THR A 231 -15.35 7.92 -4.00
N ILE A 232 -16.19 7.00 -4.46
CA ILE A 232 -17.60 6.94 -4.09
C ILE A 232 -17.81 6.68 -2.59
N GLY A 233 -16.99 5.84 -1.96
CA GLY A 233 -17.05 5.60 -0.52
C GLY A 233 -16.72 6.84 0.30
N GLY A 234 -15.71 7.61 -0.14
CA GLY A 234 -15.36 8.91 0.43
C GLY A 234 -16.50 9.91 0.27
N TYR A 235 -17.08 9.99 -0.92
CA TYR A 235 -18.19 10.89 -1.23
C TYR A 235 -19.43 10.62 -0.37
N LEU A 236 -19.84 9.35 -0.24
CA LEU A 236 -20.97 8.98 0.62
C LEU A 236 -20.72 9.24 2.10
N SER A 237 -19.48 9.01 2.55
CA SER A 237 -19.07 9.30 3.94
C SER A 237 -19.05 10.80 4.23
N MET A 238 -18.62 11.61 3.28
CA MET A 238 -18.65 13.07 3.36
C MET A 238 -20.09 13.59 3.41
N GLU A 239 -20.97 13.11 2.54
CA GLU A 239 -22.38 13.51 2.48
C GLU A 239 -23.13 13.11 3.76
N ALA A 240 -22.83 11.92 4.32
CA ALA A 240 -23.43 11.46 5.58
C ALA A 240 -22.83 12.11 6.82
N GLY A 241 -21.60 12.65 6.76
CA GLY A 241 -20.84 13.13 7.91
C GLY A 241 -20.31 12.02 8.85
N HIS A 242 -20.40 10.77 8.41
CA HIS A 242 -19.88 9.58 9.09
C HIS A 242 -19.72 8.45 8.07
N VAL A 243 -19.04 7.35 8.43
CA VAL A 243 -19.01 6.16 7.58
C VAL A 243 -20.39 5.49 7.62
N PRO A 244 -21.11 5.40 6.47
CA PRO A 244 -22.45 4.81 6.42
C PRO A 244 -22.47 3.34 6.82
N ALA A 245 -23.53 2.91 7.50
CA ALA A 245 -23.72 1.52 7.91
C ALA A 245 -24.35 0.66 6.79
N PRO A 246 -24.16 -0.68 6.82
CA PRO A 246 -24.85 -1.57 5.90
C PRO A 246 -26.36 -1.37 5.92
N GLY A 247 -26.97 -1.26 4.72
CA GLY A 247 -28.39 -0.97 4.53
C GLY A 247 -28.75 0.50 4.42
N GLU A 248 -27.82 1.43 4.65
CA GLU A 248 -28.06 2.84 4.37
C GLU A 248 -28.15 3.09 2.86
N VAL A 249 -29.03 4.04 2.49
CA VAL A 249 -29.38 4.32 1.11
C VAL A 249 -29.26 5.80 0.83
N PHE A 250 -28.56 6.13 -0.25
CA PHE A 250 -28.41 7.48 -0.77
C PHE A 250 -29.04 7.58 -2.15
N THR A 251 -29.72 8.69 -2.41
CA THR A 251 -30.28 8.98 -3.75
C THR A 251 -29.62 10.25 -4.28
N LEU A 252 -28.72 10.08 -5.22
CA LEU A 252 -27.88 11.16 -5.78
C LEU A 252 -27.98 11.17 -7.30
N ARG A 253 -28.20 12.33 -7.88
CA ARG A 253 -28.25 12.52 -9.34
C ARG A 253 -29.13 11.52 -10.12
N GLY A 254 -30.22 11.03 -9.53
CA GLY A 254 -31.12 10.06 -10.16
C GLY A 254 -30.69 8.60 -10.00
N TRP A 255 -29.65 8.33 -9.20
CA TRP A 255 -29.18 7.00 -8.87
C TRP A 255 -29.35 6.72 -7.38
N ARG A 256 -29.65 5.45 -7.06
CA ARG A 256 -29.76 4.93 -5.71
C ARG A 256 -28.50 4.13 -5.38
N PHE A 257 -27.82 4.52 -4.32
CA PHE A 257 -26.67 3.82 -3.75
C PHE A 257 -27.09 3.16 -2.44
N GLU A 258 -26.90 1.87 -2.32
CA GLU A 258 -27.18 1.09 -1.11
C GLU A 258 -25.90 0.47 -0.61
N VAL A 259 -25.53 0.78 0.64
CA VAL A 259 -24.34 0.21 1.29
C VAL A 259 -24.63 -1.26 1.60
N LEU A 260 -23.84 -2.17 1.02
CA LEU A 260 -23.98 -3.62 1.24
C LEU A 260 -23.13 -4.06 2.42
N ASP A 261 -21.91 -3.54 2.53
CA ASP A 261 -21.00 -3.81 3.62
C ASP A 261 -20.22 -2.54 4.00
N ALA A 262 -19.93 -2.39 5.30
CA ALA A 262 -19.15 -1.27 5.84
C ALA A 262 -18.47 -1.65 7.15
N ASP A 263 -17.27 -1.15 7.35
CA ASP A 263 -16.56 -1.22 8.61
C ASP A 263 -16.46 0.17 9.29
N LYS A 264 -15.64 0.31 10.33
CA LYS A 264 -15.50 1.58 11.07
C LYS A 264 -14.79 2.68 10.28
N LYS A 265 -14.12 2.36 9.18
CA LYS A 265 -13.23 3.26 8.45
C LYS A 265 -13.62 3.43 6.98
N LEU A 266 -14.21 2.41 6.35
CA LEU A 266 -14.47 2.39 4.91
C LEU A 266 -15.73 1.58 4.55
N ILE A 267 -16.17 1.74 3.31
CA ILE A 267 -17.29 1.01 2.69
C ILE A 267 -16.69 0.01 1.69
N PRO A 268 -16.59 -1.31 2.00
CA PRO A 268 -16.05 -2.29 1.07
C PRO A 268 -16.93 -2.50 -0.15
N SER A 269 -18.26 -2.52 0.01
CA SER A 269 -19.20 -2.86 -1.09
C SER A 269 -20.49 -2.07 -1.02
N LEU A 270 -20.94 -1.61 -2.20
CA LEU A 270 -22.23 -0.93 -2.39
C LEU A 270 -22.91 -1.34 -3.71
N ARG A 271 -24.22 -1.18 -3.77
CA ARG A 271 -25.00 -1.36 -4.97
C ARG A 271 -25.46 -0.03 -5.52
N MET A 272 -25.32 0.15 -6.83
CA MET A 272 -25.81 1.31 -7.56
C MET A 272 -26.89 0.88 -8.56
N GLU A 273 -28.05 1.54 -8.54
CA GLU A 273 -29.14 1.32 -9.47
C GLU A 273 -29.89 2.64 -9.77
N PRO A 274 -30.58 2.77 -10.89
CA PRO A 274 -31.40 3.96 -11.16
C PRO A 274 -32.45 4.15 -10.05
N ALA A 275 -32.56 5.38 -9.55
CA ALA A 275 -33.61 5.71 -8.60
C ALA A 275 -34.97 5.51 -9.30
N ARG A 276 -35.83 4.69 -8.71
CA ARG A 276 -37.18 4.53 -9.22
C ARG A 276 -37.91 5.87 -9.10
N GLU A 277 -38.35 6.43 -10.20
CA GLU A 277 -39.33 7.52 -10.15
C GLU A 277 -40.54 7.03 -9.35
N ASN A 278 -40.79 7.61 -8.19
CA ASN A 278 -42.06 7.49 -7.50
C ASN A 278 -43.09 8.18 -8.40
N THR A 279 -43.74 7.41 -9.29
CA THR A 279 -44.98 7.87 -9.95
C THR A 279 -46.04 7.99 -8.87
N PRO A 280 -46.69 9.15 -8.71
CA PRO A 280 -47.68 9.41 -7.67
C PRO A 280 -48.95 8.57 -7.82
#